data_6d5e916c2b5d9228df3851a03ac1bf09
#
_entry.id   6d5e916c2b5d9228df3851a03ac1bf09
#
_cell.length_a   1.000
_cell.length_b   1.000
_cell.length_c   1.000
_cell.angle_alpha   90.00
_cell.angle_beta   90.00
_cell.angle_gamma   90.00
#
_symmetry.space_group_name_H-M   'P 1'
#
loop_
_entity.id
_entity.type
_entity.pdbx_description
1 polymer ?
#
loop_
_entity_poly.entity_id
_entity_poly.type
_entity_poly.pdbx_seq_one_letter_code
_entity_poly.pdbx_strand_id
1 'polypeptide(L)'
;MCTTIDENGQQVLIEKSGSCATVILIVGETCYAANVGDSRAILSMNNGEKIVDLSDDHKPSELKEYNRIIKAGGQVYQTTTTTVMPSNGQETKPETIIGPIRVLPGRLSVSLI
;
A
#
# COMPACT_ATOMS: atom_id res chain seq x y z
N MET A 1 0.88 17.74 1.80
CA MET A 1 -0.48 17.14 1.77
C MET A 1 -1.49 18.26 1.72
N CYS A 2 -2.44 18.22 0.78
CA CYS A 2 -3.54 19.20 0.74
C CYS A 2 -4.59 18.84 1.78
N THR A 3 -4.85 19.74 2.71
CA THR A 3 -5.88 19.60 3.74
C THR A 3 -6.88 20.74 3.65
N THR A 4 -8.11 20.50 4.06
CA THR A 4 -9.14 21.52 4.28
C THR A 4 -9.70 21.40 5.69
N ILE A 5 -10.47 22.39 6.12
CA ILE A 5 -11.19 22.34 7.39
C ILE A 5 -12.64 21.95 7.08
N ASP A 6 -13.16 20.93 7.74
CA ASP A 6 -14.56 20.51 7.61
C ASP A 6 -15.50 21.42 8.38
N GLU A 7 -16.80 21.15 8.29
CA GLU A 7 -17.87 21.93 8.94
C GLU A 7 -17.75 21.93 10.48
N ASN A 8 -16.99 21.00 11.05
CA ASN A 8 -16.74 20.87 12.49
C ASN A 8 -15.41 21.51 12.92
N GLY A 9 -14.69 22.18 12.01
CA GLY A 9 -13.40 22.79 12.27
C GLY A 9 -12.23 21.80 12.32
N GLN A 10 -12.43 20.55 11.88
CA GLN A 10 -11.38 19.54 11.85
C GLN A 10 -10.62 19.58 10.53
N GLN A 11 -9.30 19.39 10.61
CA GLN A 11 -8.45 19.30 9.45
C GLN A 11 -8.62 17.94 8.77
N VAL A 12 -9.17 17.93 7.57
CA VAL A 12 -9.41 16.72 6.78
C VAL A 12 -8.57 16.72 5.51
N LEU A 13 -8.14 15.55 5.09
CA LEU A 13 -7.36 15.36 3.89
C LEU A 13 -8.27 15.46 2.66
N ILE A 14 -8.01 16.43 1.76
CA ILE A 14 -8.74 16.60 0.51
C ILE A 14 -8.30 15.54 -0.50
N GLU A 15 -6.97 15.38 -0.63
CA GLU A 15 -6.37 14.50 -1.64
C GLU A 15 -5.87 13.22 -0.98
N LYS A 16 -6.34 12.09 -1.47
CA LYS A 16 -6.02 10.74 -0.98
C LYS A 16 -5.23 9.92 -2.00
N SER A 17 -4.89 10.52 -3.14
CA SER A 17 -4.12 9.87 -4.19
C SER A 17 -2.69 9.61 -3.72
N GLY A 18 -2.14 8.53 -4.21
CA GLY A 18 -0.74 8.17 -4.07
C GLY A 18 -0.17 7.77 -5.42
N SER A 19 1.13 7.67 -5.51
CA SER A 19 1.81 7.18 -6.71
C SER A 19 2.98 6.29 -6.33
N CYS A 20 3.33 5.39 -7.24
CA CYS A 20 4.54 4.58 -7.18
C CYS A 20 5.49 5.05 -8.30
N ALA A 21 6.78 4.78 -8.11
CA ALA A 21 7.78 5.02 -9.15
C ALA A 21 8.67 3.78 -9.28
N THR A 22 8.70 3.21 -10.48
CA THR A 22 9.61 2.12 -10.84
C THR A 22 10.40 2.57 -12.05
N VAL A 23 11.73 2.59 -11.92
CA VAL A 23 12.66 3.05 -12.95
C VAL A 23 13.66 1.95 -13.26
N ILE A 24 13.84 1.68 -14.54
CA ILE A 24 14.85 0.76 -15.07
C ILE A 24 15.83 1.55 -15.92
N LEU A 25 17.11 1.42 -15.62
CA LEU A 25 18.20 1.99 -16.40
C LEU A 25 19.10 0.86 -16.88
N ILE A 26 19.33 0.81 -18.19
CA ILE A 26 20.22 -0.17 -18.82
C ILE A 26 21.46 0.58 -19.32
N VAL A 27 22.64 0.16 -18.85
CA VAL A 27 23.93 0.71 -19.25
C VAL A 27 24.85 -0.45 -19.66
N GLY A 28 25.10 -0.58 -20.94
CA GLY A 28 25.81 -1.73 -21.47
C GLY A 28 25.06 -3.03 -21.20
N GLU A 29 25.67 -3.93 -20.45
CA GLU A 29 25.10 -5.23 -20.04
C GLU A 29 24.51 -5.21 -18.62
N THR A 30 24.50 -4.04 -17.97
CA THR A 30 24.03 -3.92 -16.58
C THR A 30 22.67 -3.25 -16.54
N CYS A 31 21.73 -3.86 -15.79
CA CYS A 31 20.41 -3.35 -15.51
C CYS A 31 20.34 -2.85 -14.06
N TYR A 32 20.02 -1.59 -13.88
CA TYR A 32 19.77 -0.95 -12.59
C TYR A 32 18.26 -0.80 -12.42
N ALA A 33 17.73 -1.29 -11.30
CA ALA A 33 16.31 -1.13 -10.95
C ALA A 33 16.19 -0.27 -9.69
N ALA A 34 15.33 0.75 -9.73
CA ALA A 34 14.94 1.55 -8.57
C ALA A 34 13.43 1.52 -8.43
N ASN A 35 12.94 1.26 -7.22
CA ASN A 35 11.52 1.14 -6.95
C ASN A 35 11.14 1.88 -5.68
N VAL A 36 10.03 2.62 -5.76
CA VAL A 36 9.35 3.24 -4.62
C VAL A 36 7.86 2.95 -4.77
N GLY A 37 7.32 2.16 -3.85
CA GLY A 37 5.92 1.74 -3.86
C GLY A 37 5.74 0.23 -4.05
N ASP A 38 4.52 -0.17 -4.33
CA ASP A 38 4.10 -1.57 -4.49
C ASP A 38 3.91 -1.99 -5.97
N SER A 39 4.44 -1.18 -6.88
CA SER A 39 4.62 -1.59 -8.27
C SER A 39 5.84 -2.50 -8.41
N ARG A 40 5.75 -3.49 -9.28
CA ARG A 40 6.78 -4.52 -9.41
C ARG A 40 7.40 -4.51 -10.80
N ALA A 41 8.72 -4.62 -10.84
CA ALA A 41 9.48 -4.90 -12.06
C ALA A 41 9.99 -6.35 -12.02
N ILE A 42 9.83 -7.05 -13.12
CA ILE A 42 10.33 -8.42 -13.29
C ILE A 42 11.17 -8.51 -14.57
N LEU A 43 12.15 -9.39 -14.55
CA LEU A 43 12.93 -9.77 -15.73
C LEU A 43 12.54 -11.18 -16.18
N SER A 44 12.09 -11.30 -17.41
CA SER A 44 11.84 -12.59 -18.06
C SER A 44 13.09 -13.01 -18.84
N MET A 45 13.57 -14.20 -18.58
CA MET A 45 14.76 -14.80 -19.22
C MET A 45 14.40 -16.10 -19.90
N ASN A 46 15.23 -16.52 -20.86
CA ASN A 46 15.09 -17.80 -21.57
C ASN A 46 13.69 -18.00 -22.18
N ASN A 47 13.17 -16.99 -22.88
CA ASN A 47 11.83 -17.02 -23.50
C ASN A 47 10.69 -17.30 -22.50
N GLY A 48 10.82 -16.83 -21.25
CA GLY A 48 9.81 -16.97 -20.22
C GLY A 48 9.98 -18.16 -19.26
N GLU A 49 11.01 -18.96 -19.46
CA GLU A 49 11.30 -20.11 -18.57
C GLU A 49 11.75 -19.68 -17.17
N LYS A 50 12.36 -18.50 -17.06
CA LYS A 50 12.85 -17.96 -15.78
C LYS A 50 12.39 -16.53 -15.60
N ILE A 51 11.82 -16.26 -14.41
CA ILE A 51 11.44 -14.93 -13.97
C ILE A 51 12.27 -14.54 -12.76
N VAL A 52 12.79 -13.31 -12.78
CA VAL A 52 13.56 -12.71 -11.68
C VAL A 52 12.91 -11.42 -11.27
N ASP A 53 12.60 -11.26 -9.98
CA ASP A 53 12.12 -9.99 -9.44
C ASP A 53 13.27 -8.98 -9.43
N LEU A 54 13.03 -7.81 -10.00
CA LEU A 54 13.98 -6.67 -10.02
C LEU A 54 13.65 -5.63 -8.94
N SER A 55 12.50 -5.74 -8.29
CA SER A 55 12.07 -4.84 -7.22
C SER A 55 11.34 -5.60 -6.13
N ASP A 56 11.41 -5.06 -4.91
CA ASP A 56 10.60 -5.49 -3.78
C ASP A 56 9.38 -4.55 -3.64
N ASP A 57 8.21 -5.10 -3.32
CA ASP A 57 7.02 -4.31 -3.01
C ASP A 57 7.16 -3.64 -1.63
N HIS A 58 6.93 -2.34 -1.57
CA HIS A 58 6.92 -1.61 -0.30
C HIS A 58 5.51 -1.62 0.30
N LYS A 59 5.12 -2.75 0.89
CA LYS A 59 3.82 -2.92 1.55
C LYS A 59 3.98 -2.96 3.06
N PRO A 60 3.16 -2.24 3.85
CA PRO A 60 3.22 -2.26 5.32
C PRO A 60 2.94 -3.65 5.93
N SER A 61 2.40 -4.59 5.15
CA SER A 61 2.20 -5.98 5.53
C SER A 61 3.50 -6.79 5.53
N GLU A 62 4.51 -6.36 4.80
CA GLU A 62 5.81 -7.01 4.74
C GLU A 62 6.63 -6.68 6.00
N LEU A 63 7.16 -7.70 6.66
CA LEU A 63 7.87 -7.53 7.94
C LEU A 63 9.05 -6.54 7.86
N LYS A 64 9.78 -6.56 6.76
CA LYS A 64 10.90 -5.64 6.49
C LYS A 64 10.42 -4.17 6.48
N GLU A 65 9.33 -3.91 5.76
CA GLU A 65 8.74 -2.58 5.64
C GLU A 65 8.06 -2.14 6.93
N TYR A 66 7.33 -3.03 7.59
CA TYR A 66 6.74 -2.78 8.91
C TYR A 66 7.79 -2.27 9.90
N ASN A 67 8.90 -3.00 10.02
CA ASN A 67 9.99 -2.64 10.92
C ASN A 67 10.63 -1.28 10.56
N ARG A 68 10.77 -1.01 9.25
CA ARG A 68 11.29 0.27 8.77
C ARG A 68 10.37 1.43 9.14
N ILE A 69 9.06 1.26 8.96
CA ILE A 69 8.03 2.27 9.30
C ILE A 69 8.06 2.57 10.79
N ILE A 70 8.02 1.53 11.65
CA ILE A 70 8.05 1.71 13.11
C ILE A 70 9.34 2.38 13.56
N LYS A 71 10.50 1.98 13.01
CA LYS A 71 11.79 2.59 13.31
C LYS A 71 11.87 4.07 12.91
N ALA A 72 11.16 4.45 11.85
CA ALA A 72 11.05 5.84 11.40
C ALA A 72 10.00 6.66 12.18
N GLY A 73 9.32 6.08 13.18
CA GLY A 73 8.29 6.73 13.98
C GLY A 73 6.92 6.75 13.35
N GLY A 74 6.71 6.02 12.25
CA GLY A 74 5.41 5.84 11.60
C GLY A 74 4.51 4.89 12.39
N GLN A 75 3.21 4.94 12.11
CA GLN A 75 2.22 4.06 12.71
C GLN A 75 1.55 3.22 11.62
N VAL A 76 1.31 1.96 11.92
CA VAL A 76 0.61 1.02 11.04
C VAL A 76 -0.73 0.68 11.66
N TYR A 77 -1.80 0.69 10.85
CA TYR A 77 -3.15 0.37 11.30
C TYR A 77 -3.90 -0.45 10.24
N GLN A 78 -4.94 -1.13 10.68
CA GLN A 78 -5.84 -1.87 9.81
C GLN A 78 -7.28 -1.51 10.15
N THR A 79 -8.07 -1.20 9.13
CA THR A 79 -9.49 -0.91 9.30
C THR A 79 -10.29 -2.21 9.27
N THR A 80 -11.27 -2.30 10.18
CA THR A 80 -12.24 -3.39 10.19
C THR A 80 -13.62 -2.79 10.02
N THR A 81 -14.38 -3.25 9.04
CA THR A 81 -15.75 -2.81 8.80
C THR A 81 -16.68 -3.99 9.04
N THR A 82 -17.64 -3.80 9.94
CA THR A 82 -18.71 -4.79 10.16
C THR A 82 -19.93 -4.35 9.37
N THR A 83 -20.35 -5.16 8.41
CA THR A 83 -21.53 -4.90 7.59
C THR A 83 -22.65 -5.85 8.01
N VAL A 84 -23.81 -5.28 8.33
CA VAL A 84 -25.04 -6.06 8.55
C VAL A 84 -25.85 -5.92 7.27
N MET A 85 -25.97 -6.99 6.50
CA MET A 85 -26.84 -7.00 5.32
C MET A 85 -28.30 -7.18 5.79
N PRO A 86 -29.23 -6.29 5.37
CA PRO A 86 -30.64 -6.51 5.63
C PRO A 86 -31.11 -7.71 4.83
N SER A 87 -31.53 -8.78 5.48
CA SER A 87 -32.13 -9.93 4.84
C SER A 87 -33.62 -9.98 5.12
N ASN A 88 -34.39 -10.36 4.12
CA ASN A 88 -35.81 -10.62 4.20
C ASN A 88 -36.09 -11.81 5.15
N GLY A 89 -36.12 -11.54 6.46
CA GLY A 89 -36.68 -12.46 7.47
C GLY A 89 -35.76 -13.60 7.96
N GLN A 90 -34.47 -13.60 7.65
CA GLN A 90 -33.50 -14.53 8.27
C GLN A 90 -32.47 -13.75 9.10
N GLU A 91 -32.07 -14.34 10.25
CA GLU A 91 -31.01 -13.78 11.08
C GLU A 91 -29.69 -13.71 10.27
N THR A 92 -29.28 -12.50 9.90
CA THR A 92 -27.99 -12.28 9.25
C THR A 92 -26.90 -12.17 10.30
N LYS A 93 -25.89 -13.02 10.18
CA LYS A 93 -24.65 -12.86 10.95
C LYS A 93 -23.91 -11.63 10.43
N PRO A 94 -23.40 -10.76 11.33
CA PRO A 94 -22.56 -9.64 10.90
C PRO A 94 -21.31 -10.18 10.21
N GLU A 95 -21.07 -9.75 8.99
CA GLU A 95 -19.84 -10.07 8.26
C GLU A 95 -18.79 -9.01 8.56
N THR A 96 -17.64 -9.45 9.05
CA THR A 96 -16.51 -8.57 9.35
C THR A 96 -15.55 -8.58 8.18
N ILE A 97 -15.43 -7.44 7.50
CA ILE A 97 -14.49 -7.23 6.40
C ILE A 97 -13.24 -6.55 6.98
N ILE A 98 -12.11 -7.22 6.83
CA ILE A 98 -10.81 -6.70 7.23
C ILE A 98 -10.22 -5.95 6.02
N GLY A 99 -9.99 -4.66 6.19
CA GLY A 99 -9.38 -3.82 5.16
C GLY A 99 -7.86 -4.00 5.04
N PRO A 100 -7.21 -3.33 4.09
CA PRO A 100 -5.77 -3.40 3.95
C PRO A 100 -5.05 -2.72 5.12
N ILE A 101 -3.84 -3.18 5.38
CA ILE A 101 -2.92 -2.52 6.31
C ILE A 101 -2.46 -1.18 5.70
N ARG A 102 -2.45 -0.13 6.50
CA ARG A 102 -2.14 1.24 6.07
C ARG A 102 -1.16 1.92 7.01
N VAL A 103 -0.53 2.98 6.55
CA VAL A 103 0.44 3.78 7.30
C VAL A 103 -0.12 5.15 7.61
N LEU A 104 0.17 5.66 8.80
CA LEU A 104 -0.05 7.05 9.20
C LEU A 104 1.30 7.80 9.31
N PRO A 105 1.34 9.07 8.93
CA PRO A 105 0.25 9.88 8.37
C PRO A 105 0.01 9.54 6.88
N GLY A 106 -1.23 9.71 6.39
CA GLY A 106 -1.54 9.66 4.97
C GLY A 106 -2.50 8.57 4.52
N ARG A 107 -2.81 7.57 5.34
CA ARG A 107 -3.71 6.45 5.00
C ARG A 107 -3.27 5.63 3.78
N LEU A 108 -1.97 5.57 3.50
CA LEU A 108 -1.41 4.85 2.38
C LEU A 108 -1.31 3.35 2.68
N SER A 109 -1.66 2.51 1.72
CA SER A 109 -1.39 1.06 1.75
C SER A 109 0.01 0.72 1.21
N VAL A 110 0.76 1.73 0.84
CA VAL A 110 2.15 1.67 0.36
C VAL A 110 3.04 2.38 1.36
N SER A 111 4.18 1.81 1.69
CA SER A 111 5.13 2.38 2.64
C SER A 111 6.14 3.29 1.91
N LEU A 112 5.80 4.57 1.83
CA LEU A 112 6.63 5.61 1.18
C LEU A 112 7.37 6.52 2.19
N ILE A 113 7.44 6.12 3.45
CA ILE A 113 8.07 6.92 4.52
C ILE A 113 9.53 6.51 4.67
#